data_852b5e053d1af1092baec3238aae78a7
#
_entry.id   852b5e053d1af1092baec3238aae78a7
#
_cell.length_a   1.000
_cell.length_b   1.000
_cell.length_c   1.000
_cell.angle_alpha   90.00
_cell.angle_beta   90.00
_cell.angle_gamma   90.00
#
_symmetry.space_group_name_H-M   'P 1'
#
loop_
_entity.id
_entity.type
_entity.pdbx_description
1 polymer ?
#
loop_
_entity_poly.entity_id
_entity_poly.type
_entity_poly.pdbx_seq_one_letter_code
_entity_poly.pdbx_strand_id
1 'polypeptide(L)'
;MQKYNLQPGTGFIKRRVNLAGQDPIYQQIWDECYNPKTGALFFAEHCCYTRKNGIVKYNPRDYQKEMLFLMNNHQSVVSLIGRQMGKTVTSCCYILWYAMAFSEKDILITSFGEKSAVENMSKIKSMYEYCPDFLKIPIIKNNETSLVFSNGTRVYCRPTTPKAPRGLSPAIIYCDEFAFVGGNSSAQKSLENQQEFYAAISPALSATHGKLFITSTPVSETDLFYRLWAGAINKTDDNNLDLPKDYALSKDGVLYDDQNLFHTKEDAVAFIETLPEDEKKKYAPIAIEPEGNNGFASIFADWTKDPEKTIEWKSKELKRSGAEFFAREYECLSGETVVSVMIDGKCADMKLGDLYTKLSQNNS
;
A
#
# COMPACT_ATOMS: atom_id res chain seq x y z
N MET A 1 -15.24 -20.24 -5.26
CA MET A 1 -15.72 -19.53 -4.06
C MET A 1 -17.00 -18.78 -4.37
N GLN A 2 -18.06 -18.97 -3.61
CA GLN A 2 -19.25 -18.14 -3.71
C GLN A 2 -18.87 -16.72 -3.27
N LYS A 3 -18.85 -15.76 -4.20
CA LYS A 3 -18.60 -14.35 -3.86
C LYS A 3 -19.81 -13.86 -3.06
N TYR A 4 -19.58 -13.40 -1.85
CA TYR A 4 -20.64 -12.80 -1.04
C TYR A 4 -21.22 -11.59 -1.76
N ASN A 5 -22.53 -11.60 -2.03
CA ASN A 5 -23.21 -10.47 -2.67
C ASN A 5 -23.71 -9.51 -1.58
N LEU A 6 -22.76 -8.87 -0.88
CA LEU A 6 -23.07 -7.90 0.16
C LEU A 6 -23.54 -6.59 -0.46
N GLN A 7 -24.54 -5.97 0.16
CA GLN A 7 -25.00 -4.64 -0.22
C GLN A 7 -24.18 -3.57 0.49
N PRO A 8 -23.96 -2.40 -0.15
CA PRO A 8 -23.32 -1.26 0.51
C PRO A 8 -24.13 -0.84 1.75
N GLY A 9 -23.44 -0.38 2.78
CA GLY A 9 -24.04 0.17 3.98
C GLY A 9 -24.74 1.51 3.72
N THR A 10 -25.52 1.94 4.71
CA THR A 10 -26.46 3.07 4.61
C THR A 10 -25.98 4.34 5.28
N GLY A 11 -24.74 4.38 5.78
CA GLY A 11 -24.17 5.55 6.41
C GLY A 11 -23.42 5.29 7.71
N PHE A 12 -23.23 6.34 8.52
CA PHE A 12 -22.57 6.21 9.82
C PHE A 12 -23.51 5.62 10.85
N ILE A 13 -23.07 4.61 11.61
CA ILE A 13 -23.85 4.02 12.69
C ILE A 13 -23.31 4.44 14.07
N LYS A 14 -24.24 4.64 15.03
CA LYS A 14 -23.91 5.01 16.41
C LYS A 14 -23.89 3.81 17.37
N ARG A 15 -24.47 2.68 16.99
CA ARG A 15 -24.53 1.45 17.79
C ARG A 15 -24.16 0.27 16.92
N ARG A 16 -23.44 -0.71 17.52
CA ARG A 16 -23.11 -1.97 16.83
C ARG A 16 -24.39 -2.70 16.44
N VAL A 17 -24.44 -3.23 15.24
CA VAL A 17 -25.53 -4.11 14.78
C VAL A 17 -25.46 -5.42 15.55
N ASN A 18 -26.58 -5.86 16.11
CA ASN A 18 -26.67 -7.15 16.77
C ASN A 18 -26.84 -8.25 15.72
N LEU A 19 -25.93 -9.22 15.70
CA LEU A 19 -26.01 -10.38 14.80
C LEU A 19 -26.86 -11.53 15.37
N ALA A 20 -27.27 -11.45 16.64
CA ALA A 20 -28.11 -12.49 17.25
C ALA A 20 -29.45 -12.61 16.52
N GLY A 21 -29.76 -13.82 16.06
CA GLY A 21 -31.01 -14.12 15.31
C GLY A 21 -30.95 -13.79 13.82
N GLN A 22 -29.78 -13.36 13.28
CA GLN A 22 -29.57 -13.21 11.84
C GLN A 22 -29.07 -14.51 11.20
N ASP A 23 -29.08 -14.56 9.86
CA ASP A 23 -28.54 -15.68 9.11
C ASP A 23 -27.08 -15.97 9.54
N PRO A 24 -26.72 -17.21 9.86
CA PRO A 24 -25.38 -17.63 10.25
C PRO A 24 -24.27 -17.16 9.31
N ILE A 25 -24.59 -16.88 8.05
CA ILE A 25 -23.64 -16.34 7.06
C ILE A 25 -23.06 -14.99 7.49
N TYR A 26 -23.81 -14.15 8.21
CA TYR A 26 -23.29 -12.86 8.70
C TYR A 26 -22.23 -13.05 9.79
N GLN A 27 -22.38 -14.07 10.63
CA GLN A 27 -21.35 -14.39 11.62
C GLN A 27 -20.08 -14.91 10.92
N GLN A 28 -20.23 -15.80 9.96
CA GLN A 28 -19.08 -16.29 9.17
C GLN A 28 -18.34 -15.15 8.48
N ILE A 29 -19.06 -14.24 7.81
CA ILE A 29 -18.46 -13.07 7.16
C ILE A 29 -17.76 -12.16 8.19
N TRP A 30 -18.34 -12.01 9.37
CA TRP A 30 -17.74 -11.28 10.47
C TRP A 30 -16.40 -11.90 10.89
N ASP A 31 -16.38 -13.21 11.11
CA ASP A 31 -15.20 -13.94 11.58
C ASP A 31 -14.07 -13.88 10.53
N GLU A 32 -14.41 -14.04 9.25
CA GLU A 32 -13.45 -13.87 8.13
C GLU A 32 -12.92 -12.43 8.04
N CYS A 33 -13.81 -11.44 8.11
CA CYS A 33 -13.45 -10.02 8.00
C CYS A 33 -12.55 -9.57 9.15
N TYR A 34 -12.76 -10.06 10.36
CA TYR A 34 -11.98 -9.68 11.54
C TYR A 34 -10.87 -10.67 11.91
N ASN A 35 -10.56 -11.60 11.03
CA ASN A 35 -9.38 -12.42 11.17
C ASN A 35 -8.10 -11.54 11.07
N PRO A 36 -7.21 -11.53 12.08
CA PRO A 36 -6.03 -10.66 12.09
C PRO A 36 -5.07 -10.90 10.91
N LYS A 37 -5.08 -12.10 10.33
CA LYS A 37 -4.14 -12.49 9.28
C LYS A 37 -4.70 -12.29 7.87
N THR A 38 -5.93 -12.69 7.64
CA THR A 38 -6.56 -12.70 6.31
C THR A 38 -7.59 -11.61 6.11
N GLY A 39 -8.07 -11.02 7.20
CA GLY A 39 -9.22 -10.12 7.19
C GLY A 39 -9.00 -8.84 6.39
N ALA A 40 -7.78 -8.32 6.28
CA ALA A 40 -7.49 -7.14 5.47
C ALA A 40 -7.83 -7.36 3.99
N LEU A 41 -7.40 -8.49 3.43
CA LEU A 41 -7.69 -8.87 2.05
C LEU A 41 -9.17 -9.22 1.88
N PHE A 42 -9.73 -10.00 2.81
CA PHE A 42 -11.15 -10.33 2.79
C PHE A 42 -12.03 -9.07 2.82
N PHE A 43 -11.74 -8.12 3.70
CA PHE A 43 -12.44 -6.84 3.78
C PHE A 43 -12.35 -6.07 2.46
N ALA A 44 -11.16 -5.97 1.88
CA ALA A 44 -10.94 -5.28 0.62
C ALA A 44 -11.76 -5.89 -0.52
N GLU A 45 -11.75 -7.22 -0.67
CA GLU A 45 -12.42 -7.91 -1.77
C GLU A 45 -13.94 -8.00 -1.60
N HIS A 46 -14.43 -8.07 -0.36
CA HIS A 46 -15.84 -8.40 -0.11
C HIS A 46 -16.65 -7.29 0.53
N CYS A 47 -16.03 -6.43 1.34
CA CYS A 47 -16.74 -5.50 2.23
C CYS A 47 -16.45 -4.02 1.95
N CYS A 48 -15.40 -3.69 1.18
CA CYS A 48 -14.99 -2.33 0.92
C CYS A 48 -15.65 -1.76 -0.34
N TYR A 49 -16.05 -0.48 -0.26
CA TYR A 49 -16.61 0.28 -1.36
C TYR A 49 -15.83 1.59 -1.50
N THR A 50 -15.70 2.09 -2.74
CA THR A 50 -14.99 3.32 -3.06
C THR A 50 -15.76 4.17 -4.04
N ARG A 51 -15.37 5.45 -4.19
CA ARG A 51 -15.96 6.36 -5.17
C ARG A 51 -15.13 6.38 -6.45
N LYS A 52 -15.75 5.92 -7.56
CA LYS A 52 -15.22 6.00 -8.93
C LYS A 52 -16.42 6.23 -9.84
N ASN A 53 -16.76 7.49 -10.16
CA ASN A 53 -17.99 7.82 -10.91
C ASN A 53 -19.26 7.20 -10.30
N GLY A 54 -19.39 7.32 -8.98
CA GLY A 54 -20.42 6.67 -8.16
C GLY A 54 -19.79 5.77 -7.11
N ILE A 55 -20.62 5.04 -6.38
CA ILE A 55 -20.18 4.06 -5.38
C ILE A 55 -20.00 2.72 -6.08
N VAL A 56 -18.78 2.19 -6.01
CA VAL A 56 -18.43 0.90 -6.59
C VAL A 56 -17.76 0.02 -5.54
N LYS A 57 -17.98 -1.28 -5.63
CA LYS A 57 -17.25 -2.24 -4.82
C LYS A 57 -15.75 -2.14 -5.13
N TYR A 58 -14.93 -2.08 -4.11
CA TYR A 58 -13.49 -2.12 -4.31
C TYR A 58 -13.09 -3.53 -4.76
N ASN A 59 -12.36 -3.59 -5.84
CA ASN A 59 -11.82 -4.83 -6.40
C ASN A 59 -10.31 -4.65 -6.53
N PRO A 60 -9.52 -5.06 -5.52
CA PRO A 60 -8.08 -4.85 -5.54
C PRO A 60 -7.42 -5.65 -6.67
N ARG A 61 -6.52 -4.99 -7.40
CA ARG A 61 -5.65 -5.62 -8.40
C ARG A 61 -4.55 -6.41 -7.69
N ASP A 62 -3.85 -7.28 -8.40
CA ASP A 62 -2.87 -8.19 -7.80
C ASP A 62 -1.80 -7.45 -7.00
N TYR A 63 -1.21 -6.37 -7.55
CA TYR A 63 -0.26 -5.56 -6.80
C TYR A 63 -0.87 -4.84 -5.58
N GLN A 64 -2.17 -4.54 -5.60
CA GLN A 64 -2.86 -3.99 -4.42
C GLN A 64 -3.13 -5.06 -3.36
N LYS A 65 -3.37 -6.29 -3.76
CA LYS A 65 -3.45 -7.44 -2.84
C LYS A 65 -2.09 -7.71 -2.19
N GLU A 66 -1.02 -7.67 -2.99
CA GLU A 66 0.35 -7.75 -2.50
C GLU A 66 0.65 -6.63 -1.50
N MET A 67 0.26 -5.39 -1.82
CA MET A 67 0.40 -4.25 -0.90
C MET A 67 -0.32 -4.50 0.44
N LEU A 68 -1.57 -4.98 0.41
CA LEU A 68 -2.33 -5.33 1.61
C LEU A 68 -1.64 -6.42 2.42
N PHE A 69 -1.12 -7.44 1.73
CA PHE A 69 -0.35 -8.51 2.36
C PHE A 69 0.91 -7.97 3.06
N LEU A 70 1.73 -7.18 2.36
CA LEU A 70 2.93 -6.59 2.95
C LEU A 70 2.61 -5.70 4.15
N MET A 71 1.58 -4.84 4.06
CA MET A 71 1.14 -4.01 5.17
C MET A 71 0.67 -4.85 6.38
N ASN A 72 0.08 -6.02 6.14
CA ASN A 72 -0.36 -6.90 7.22
C ASN A 72 0.80 -7.60 7.92
N ASN A 73 1.79 -8.07 7.16
CA ASN A 73 2.81 -9.00 7.65
C ASN A 73 4.15 -8.33 8.01
N HIS A 74 4.45 -7.13 7.48
CA HIS A 74 5.69 -6.42 7.77
C HIS A 74 5.48 -5.22 8.68
N GLN A 75 6.51 -4.87 9.43
CA GLN A 75 6.50 -3.68 10.29
C GLN A 75 6.73 -2.40 9.47
N SER A 76 7.58 -2.46 8.46
CA SER A 76 7.90 -1.32 7.61
C SER A 76 7.75 -1.67 6.15
N VAL A 77 6.97 -0.87 5.40
CA VAL A 77 6.73 -1.08 3.97
C VAL A 77 6.96 0.21 3.21
N VAL A 78 7.76 0.16 2.16
CA VAL A 78 7.94 1.26 1.21
C VAL A 78 7.37 0.86 -0.15
N SER A 79 6.54 1.73 -0.73
CA SER A 79 5.80 1.43 -1.96
C SER A 79 6.10 2.49 -3.01
N LEU A 80 6.79 2.09 -4.07
CA LEU A 80 7.02 2.89 -5.27
C LEU A 80 5.97 2.51 -6.31
N ILE A 81 4.91 3.30 -6.37
CA ILE A 81 3.73 2.98 -7.19
C ILE A 81 3.36 4.18 -8.05
N GLY A 82 3.15 3.93 -9.32
CA GLY A 82 2.79 4.93 -10.31
C GLY A 82 1.54 5.74 -9.96
N ARG A 83 1.41 6.90 -10.61
CA ARG A 83 0.26 7.80 -10.40
C ARG A 83 -1.04 7.14 -10.83
N GLN A 84 -2.12 7.41 -10.07
CA GLN A 84 -3.46 6.87 -10.33
C GLN A 84 -3.54 5.33 -10.35
N MET A 85 -2.64 4.68 -9.60
CA MET A 85 -2.61 3.24 -9.39
C MET A 85 -3.35 2.80 -8.10
N GLY A 86 -4.01 3.73 -7.42
CA GLY A 86 -4.85 3.42 -6.25
C GLY A 86 -4.10 3.16 -4.95
N LYS A 87 -2.80 3.50 -4.83
CA LYS A 87 -2.00 3.32 -3.60
C LYS A 87 -2.69 3.88 -2.35
N THR A 88 -3.16 5.13 -2.42
CA THR A 88 -3.85 5.79 -1.30
C THR A 88 -5.18 5.10 -0.96
N VAL A 89 -5.93 4.63 -1.97
CA VAL A 89 -7.19 3.90 -1.76
C VAL A 89 -6.93 2.59 -1.04
N THR A 90 -5.92 1.84 -1.46
CA THR A 90 -5.52 0.57 -0.83
C THR A 90 -5.08 0.78 0.62
N SER A 91 -4.23 1.79 0.87
CA SER A 91 -3.79 2.13 2.24
C SER A 91 -4.95 2.57 3.13
N CYS A 92 -5.87 3.40 2.63
CA CYS A 92 -7.07 3.81 3.37
C CYS A 92 -7.99 2.62 3.67
N CYS A 93 -8.11 1.67 2.74
CA CYS A 93 -8.87 0.43 2.95
C CYS A 93 -8.26 -0.40 4.10
N TYR A 94 -6.95 -0.62 4.08
CA TYR A 94 -6.23 -1.32 5.15
C TYR A 94 -6.39 -0.60 6.49
N ILE A 95 -6.22 0.71 6.53
CA ILE A 95 -6.33 1.51 7.76
C ILE A 95 -7.73 1.46 8.34
N LEU A 96 -8.77 1.54 7.50
CA LEU A 96 -10.15 1.40 7.96
C LEU A 96 -10.40 0.02 8.56
N TRP A 97 -9.99 -1.04 7.86
CA TRP A 97 -10.08 -2.39 8.37
C TRP A 97 -9.36 -2.54 9.72
N TYR A 98 -8.12 -2.08 9.80
CA TYR A 98 -7.31 -2.16 11.02
C TYR A 98 -7.97 -1.40 12.18
N ALA A 99 -8.50 -0.19 11.91
CA ALA A 99 -9.17 0.61 12.93
C ALA A 99 -10.45 -0.04 13.48
N MET A 100 -11.13 -0.84 12.66
CA MET A 100 -12.30 -1.60 13.11
C MET A 100 -11.92 -2.92 13.79
N ALA A 101 -10.87 -3.59 13.32
CA ALA A 101 -10.46 -4.91 13.81
C ALA A 101 -9.71 -4.84 15.15
N PHE A 102 -8.92 -3.79 15.40
CA PHE A 102 -8.09 -3.67 16.60
C PHE A 102 -8.55 -2.53 17.49
N SER A 103 -8.58 -2.78 18.81
CA SER A 103 -9.03 -1.82 19.81
C SER A 103 -7.87 -1.00 20.38
N GLU A 104 -8.19 0.21 20.89
CA GLU A 104 -7.25 1.09 21.62
C GLU A 104 -5.96 1.41 20.84
N LYS A 105 -6.09 1.66 19.53
CA LYS A 105 -4.97 1.99 18.65
C LYS A 105 -5.00 3.44 18.19
N ASP A 106 -3.84 4.08 18.14
CA ASP A 106 -3.65 5.33 17.41
C ASP A 106 -3.11 5.06 16.02
N ILE A 107 -3.73 5.65 15.02
CA ILE A 107 -3.30 5.58 13.62
C ILE A 107 -3.08 7.00 13.12
N LEU A 108 -1.88 7.29 12.63
CA LEU A 108 -1.52 8.56 12.05
C LEU A 108 -1.34 8.41 10.54
N ILE A 109 -2.11 9.15 9.77
CA ILE A 109 -1.93 9.32 8.34
C ILE A 109 -1.30 10.69 8.13
N THR A 110 -0.20 10.74 7.40
CA THR A 110 0.40 12.01 7.00
C THR A 110 0.42 12.16 5.49
N SER A 111 0.32 13.40 5.03
CA SER A 111 0.36 13.75 3.61
C SER A 111 1.11 15.08 3.44
N PHE A 112 1.58 15.36 2.23
CA PHE A 112 2.43 16.53 1.97
C PHE A 112 1.76 17.89 2.28
N GLY A 113 0.42 17.93 2.42
CA GLY A 113 -0.32 19.15 2.74
C GLY A 113 -1.65 18.88 3.47
N GLU A 114 -2.20 19.94 4.05
CA GLU A 114 -3.45 19.87 4.84
C GLU A 114 -4.63 19.40 4.00
N LYS A 115 -4.78 19.93 2.77
CA LYS A 115 -5.84 19.50 1.85
C LYS A 115 -5.79 18.00 1.56
N SER A 116 -4.59 17.47 1.28
CA SER A 116 -4.41 16.04 1.02
C SER A 116 -4.70 15.18 2.26
N ALA A 117 -4.39 15.69 3.47
CA ALA A 117 -4.75 15.03 4.72
C ALA A 117 -6.29 14.93 4.88
N VAL A 118 -7.01 16.02 4.60
CA VAL A 118 -8.49 16.04 4.60
C VAL A 118 -9.07 15.09 3.56
N GLU A 119 -8.49 15.05 2.34
CA GLU A 119 -8.92 14.13 1.29
C GLU A 119 -8.73 12.67 1.69
N ASN A 120 -7.63 12.31 2.35
CA ASN A 120 -7.39 10.94 2.82
C ASN A 120 -8.40 10.55 3.91
N MET A 121 -8.71 11.46 4.85
CA MET A 121 -9.79 11.24 5.81
C MET A 121 -11.15 11.07 5.12
N SER A 122 -11.45 11.87 4.10
CA SER A 122 -12.69 11.76 3.32
C SER A 122 -12.83 10.40 2.63
N LYS A 123 -11.71 9.81 2.11
CA LYS A 123 -11.72 8.46 1.54
C LYS A 123 -12.09 7.41 2.58
N ILE A 124 -11.46 7.45 3.77
CA ILE A 124 -11.77 6.52 4.88
C ILE A 124 -13.23 6.63 5.30
N LYS A 125 -13.74 7.86 5.47
CA LYS A 125 -15.13 8.10 5.84
C LYS A 125 -16.10 7.54 4.81
N SER A 126 -15.81 7.75 3.52
CA SER A 126 -16.62 7.21 2.44
C SER A 126 -16.62 5.67 2.44
N MET A 127 -15.45 5.04 2.62
CA MET A 127 -15.36 3.57 2.72
C MET A 127 -16.15 3.05 3.92
N TYR A 128 -16.05 3.71 5.08
CA TYR A 128 -16.84 3.33 6.26
C TYR A 128 -18.34 3.52 6.02
N GLU A 129 -18.76 4.63 5.41
CA GLU A 129 -20.17 4.92 5.12
C GLU A 129 -20.83 3.79 4.32
N TYR A 130 -20.12 3.26 3.31
CA TYR A 130 -20.63 2.23 2.42
C TYR A 130 -20.21 0.79 2.79
N CYS A 131 -19.38 0.60 3.81
CA CYS A 131 -19.13 -0.71 4.39
C CYS A 131 -20.46 -1.31 4.88
N PRO A 132 -20.70 -2.65 4.75
CA PRO A 132 -21.91 -3.30 5.26
C PRO A 132 -22.16 -2.98 6.74
N ASP A 133 -23.39 -2.59 7.08
CA ASP A 133 -23.72 -2.04 8.41
C ASP A 133 -23.42 -3.01 9.55
N PHE A 134 -23.61 -4.32 9.33
CA PHE A 134 -23.35 -5.34 10.34
C PHE A 134 -21.87 -5.50 10.70
N LEU A 135 -20.95 -5.06 9.82
CA LEU A 135 -19.50 -5.06 10.07
C LEU A 135 -19.01 -3.80 10.81
N LYS A 136 -19.80 -2.72 10.84
CA LYS A 136 -19.32 -1.44 11.34
C LYS A 136 -19.11 -1.45 12.86
N ILE A 137 -17.94 -0.98 13.28
CA ILE A 137 -17.70 -0.53 14.64
C ILE A 137 -18.17 0.92 14.73
N PRO A 138 -19.07 1.28 15.66
CA PRO A 138 -19.64 2.63 15.74
C PRO A 138 -18.56 3.72 15.86
N ILE A 139 -18.76 4.84 15.17
CA ILE A 139 -17.95 6.03 15.31
C ILE A 139 -18.57 6.95 16.36
N ILE A 140 -17.79 7.31 17.40
CA ILE A 140 -18.22 8.18 18.49
C ILE A 140 -17.78 9.61 18.30
N LYS A 141 -16.74 9.86 17.47
CA LYS A 141 -16.29 11.21 17.10
C LYS A 141 -15.90 11.24 15.64
N ASN A 142 -16.45 12.20 14.89
CA ASN A 142 -16.23 12.39 13.46
C ASN A 142 -15.92 13.85 13.17
N ASN A 143 -14.63 14.19 13.07
CA ASN A 143 -14.14 15.50 12.69
C ASN A 143 -13.53 15.48 11.29
N GLU A 144 -13.24 16.62 10.70
CA GLU A 144 -12.69 16.74 9.36
C GLU A 144 -11.41 15.93 9.16
N THR A 145 -10.52 15.91 10.16
CA THR A 145 -9.21 15.24 10.13
C THR A 145 -9.05 14.11 11.15
N SER A 146 -10.13 13.71 11.84
CA SER A 146 -10.05 12.63 12.82
C SER A 146 -11.33 11.83 12.96
N LEU A 147 -11.16 10.53 13.22
CA LEU A 147 -12.23 9.61 13.59
C LEU A 147 -11.88 8.93 14.92
N VAL A 148 -12.89 8.71 15.76
CA VAL A 148 -12.76 7.88 16.96
C VAL A 148 -13.85 6.82 16.93
N PHE A 149 -13.42 5.57 16.98
CA PHE A 149 -14.31 4.41 17.01
C PHE A 149 -14.69 4.03 18.44
N SER A 150 -15.82 3.36 18.62
CA SER A 150 -16.30 2.93 19.94
C SER A 150 -15.44 1.84 20.59
N ASN A 151 -14.54 1.19 19.83
CA ASN A 151 -13.51 0.29 20.34
C ASN A 151 -12.26 1.03 20.85
N GLY A 152 -12.29 2.37 20.96
CA GLY A 152 -11.19 3.20 21.44
C GLY A 152 -10.14 3.56 20.39
N THR A 153 -10.18 2.96 19.19
CA THR A 153 -9.21 3.26 18.12
C THR A 153 -9.47 4.64 17.51
N ARG A 154 -8.39 5.38 17.27
CA ARG A 154 -8.39 6.75 16.78
C ARG A 154 -7.59 6.85 15.48
N VAL A 155 -8.15 7.49 14.47
CA VAL A 155 -7.47 7.76 13.20
C VAL A 155 -7.32 9.26 13.03
N TYR A 156 -6.10 9.71 12.76
CA TYR A 156 -5.76 11.11 12.54
C TYR A 156 -5.13 11.29 11.17
N CYS A 157 -5.54 12.34 10.45
CA CYS A 157 -4.87 12.79 9.22
C CYS A 157 -4.26 14.17 9.49
N ARG A 158 -2.95 14.31 9.26
CA ARG A 158 -2.18 15.54 9.53
C ARG A 158 -1.21 15.81 8.37
N PRO A 159 -0.80 17.07 8.16
CA PRO A 159 0.33 17.35 7.27
C PRO A 159 1.61 16.69 7.77
N THR A 160 2.49 16.28 6.83
CA THR A 160 3.78 15.66 7.15
C THR A 160 4.73 16.72 7.72
N THR A 161 4.79 16.80 9.03
CA THR A 161 5.64 17.73 9.79
C THR A 161 6.21 17.03 11.02
N PRO A 162 7.35 17.45 11.58
CA PRO A 162 7.91 16.88 12.80
C PRO A 162 6.98 16.96 14.03
N LYS A 163 5.93 17.79 13.95
CA LYS A 163 4.91 17.91 15.00
C LYS A 163 3.76 16.91 14.86
N ALA A 164 3.63 16.26 13.69
CA ALA A 164 2.49 15.38 13.39
C ALA A 164 2.32 14.21 14.40
N PRO A 165 3.37 13.52 14.88
CA PRO A 165 3.23 12.40 15.82
C PRO A 165 3.00 12.84 17.27
N ARG A 166 3.14 14.14 17.61
CA ARG A 166 3.06 14.60 19.00
C ARG A 166 1.72 14.27 19.65
N GLY A 167 1.77 13.73 20.85
CA GLY A 167 0.61 13.36 21.67
C GLY A 167 -0.08 12.07 21.20
N LEU A 168 0.57 11.27 20.35
CA LEU A 168 0.09 9.98 19.90
C LEU A 168 1.07 8.87 20.29
N SER A 169 0.52 7.67 20.49
CA SER A 169 1.26 6.41 20.61
C SER A 169 0.90 5.53 19.39
N PRO A 170 1.46 5.84 18.20
CA PRO A 170 0.95 5.30 16.96
C PRO A 170 1.24 3.80 16.81
N ALA A 171 0.18 3.02 16.59
CA ALA A 171 0.29 1.64 16.13
C ALA A 171 0.58 1.56 14.62
N ILE A 172 0.14 2.57 13.87
CA ILE A 172 0.44 2.72 12.44
C ILE A 172 0.75 4.19 12.16
N ILE A 173 1.82 4.44 11.39
CA ILE A 173 2.04 5.69 10.68
C ILE A 173 2.03 5.38 9.19
N TYR A 174 1.14 6.04 8.45
CA TYR A 174 1.09 5.99 6.99
C TYR A 174 1.49 7.33 6.40
N CYS A 175 2.50 7.33 5.55
CA CYS A 175 3.01 8.52 4.87
C CYS A 175 2.61 8.47 3.39
N ASP A 176 1.63 9.27 3.01
CA ASP A 176 1.14 9.37 1.63
C ASP A 176 1.92 10.45 0.86
N GLU A 177 2.36 10.11 -0.34
CA GLU A 177 3.14 10.97 -1.24
C GLU A 177 4.40 11.55 -0.57
N PHE A 178 5.16 10.68 0.12
CA PHE A 178 6.28 11.09 0.97
C PHE A 178 7.40 11.79 0.22
N ALA A 179 7.71 11.42 -1.03
CA ALA A 179 8.72 12.07 -1.85
C ALA A 179 8.42 13.56 -2.11
N PHE A 180 7.15 13.99 -1.99
CA PHE A 180 6.72 15.39 -2.17
C PHE A 180 6.82 16.24 -0.90
N VAL A 181 7.26 15.69 0.21
CA VAL A 181 7.44 16.43 1.46
C VAL A 181 8.51 17.48 1.29
N GLY A 182 8.18 18.73 1.60
CA GLY A 182 9.01 19.89 1.31
C GLY A 182 8.52 20.72 0.10
N GLY A 183 7.59 20.17 -0.70
CA GLY A 183 6.92 20.91 -1.79
C GLY A 183 7.90 21.47 -2.83
N ASN A 184 7.71 22.74 -3.21
CA ASN A 184 8.53 23.45 -4.19
C ASN A 184 9.90 23.93 -3.63
N SER A 185 10.35 23.41 -2.50
CA SER A 185 11.66 23.71 -1.93
C SER A 185 12.79 23.12 -2.79
N SER A 186 14.03 23.57 -2.55
CA SER A 186 15.19 22.92 -3.16
C SER A 186 15.27 21.44 -2.74
N ALA A 187 15.95 20.61 -3.56
CA ALA A 187 16.15 19.19 -3.24
C ALA A 187 16.77 18.98 -1.84
N GLN A 188 17.75 19.84 -1.48
CA GLN A 188 18.36 19.83 -0.15
C GLN A 188 17.32 20.08 0.96
N LYS A 189 16.46 21.07 0.80
CA LYS A 189 15.44 21.41 1.80
C LYS A 189 14.35 20.35 1.91
N SER A 190 13.97 19.72 0.80
CA SER A 190 13.05 18.58 0.80
C SER A 190 13.64 17.38 1.56
N LEU A 191 14.93 17.06 1.31
CA LEU A 191 15.62 16.01 2.06
C LEU A 191 15.67 16.29 3.56
N GLU A 192 16.03 17.53 3.97
CA GLU A 192 16.04 17.95 5.37
C GLU A 192 14.67 17.78 6.03
N ASN A 193 13.60 18.25 5.39
CA ASN A 193 12.22 18.12 5.91
C ASN A 193 11.80 16.64 6.07
N GLN A 194 12.14 15.79 5.11
CA GLN A 194 11.87 14.35 5.17
C GLN A 194 12.65 13.70 6.31
N GLN A 195 13.94 14.04 6.48
CA GLN A 195 14.78 13.52 7.56
C GLN A 195 14.31 13.98 8.94
N GLU A 196 13.96 15.26 9.10
CA GLU A 196 13.40 15.79 10.37
C GLU A 196 12.10 15.07 10.75
N PHE A 197 11.21 14.86 9.78
CA PHE A 197 9.99 14.11 10.04
C PHE A 197 10.28 12.66 10.40
N TYR A 198 11.15 11.98 9.65
CA TYR A 198 11.52 10.57 9.92
C TYR A 198 12.15 10.41 11.31
N ALA A 199 13.03 11.32 11.69
CA ALA A 199 13.62 11.36 13.02
C ALA A 199 12.56 11.58 14.13
N ALA A 200 11.50 12.34 13.85
CA ALA A 200 10.42 12.57 14.82
C ALA A 200 9.49 11.37 15.00
N ILE A 201 9.27 10.54 13.97
CA ILE A 201 8.39 9.37 14.06
C ILE A 201 9.10 8.12 14.58
N SER A 202 10.41 7.97 14.36
CA SER A 202 11.16 6.76 14.70
C SER A 202 11.08 6.39 16.18
N PRO A 203 11.26 7.31 17.16
CA PRO A 203 11.11 6.98 18.57
C PRO A 203 9.69 6.57 18.96
N ALA A 204 8.68 7.20 18.36
CA ALA A 204 7.27 6.88 18.63
C ALA A 204 6.92 5.46 18.17
N LEU A 205 7.39 5.07 16.97
CA LEU A 205 7.20 3.73 16.43
C LEU A 205 7.98 2.67 17.20
N SER A 206 9.22 2.98 17.59
CA SER A 206 10.03 2.07 18.41
C SER A 206 9.35 1.76 19.75
N ALA A 207 8.80 2.78 20.42
CA ALA A 207 8.12 2.62 21.72
C ALA A 207 6.83 1.78 21.64
N THR A 208 6.14 1.80 20.49
CA THR A 208 4.86 1.09 20.30
C THR A 208 5.00 -0.22 19.51
N HIS A 209 6.19 -0.52 19.00
CA HIS A 209 6.38 -1.54 17.96
C HIS A 209 5.41 -1.33 16.78
N GLY A 210 5.17 -0.07 16.45
CA GLY A 210 4.21 0.35 15.45
C GLY A 210 4.69 0.07 14.02
N LYS A 211 3.74 0.07 13.09
CA LYS A 211 4.00 -0.14 11.66
C LYS A 211 4.23 1.19 10.95
N LEU A 212 5.14 1.19 9.97
CA LEU A 212 5.43 2.34 9.12
C LEU A 212 5.18 2.00 7.65
N PHE A 213 4.25 2.70 7.03
CA PHE A 213 3.96 2.56 5.61
C PHE A 213 4.25 3.87 4.88
N ILE A 214 5.06 3.79 3.84
CA ILE A 214 5.46 4.95 3.04
C ILE A 214 5.10 4.67 1.58
N THR A 215 4.31 5.55 0.97
CA THR A 215 3.96 5.44 -0.44
C THR A 215 4.27 6.72 -1.19
N SER A 216 4.80 6.60 -2.40
CA SER A 216 4.98 7.75 -3.30
C SER A 216 5.12 7.33 -4.76
N THR A 217 4.99 8.30 -5.67
CA THR A 217 5.70 8.32 -6.95
C THR A 217 7.09 8.92 -6.74
N PRO A 218 8.08 8.64 -7.62
CA PRO A 218 9.43 9.16 -7.46
C PRO A 218 9.49 10.65 -7.76
N VAL A 219 10.36 11.37 -7.03
CA VAL A 219 10.65 12.79 -7.29
C VAL A 219 12.14 13.00 -7.58
N SER A 220 13.02 12.42 -6.75
CA SER A 220 14.48 12.57 -6.86
C SER A 220 15.19 11.34 -6.33
N GLU A 221 16.36 11.03 -6.91
CA GLU A 221 17.24 9.96 -6.41
C GLU A 221 18.08 10.41 -5.20
N THR A 222 17.98 11.66 -4.80
CA THR A 222 18.71 12.21 -3.66
C THR A 222 17.87 12.35 -2.39
N ASP A 223 16.54 12.17 -2.50
CA ASP A 223 15.63 12.31 -1.37
C ASP A 223 15.64 11.08 -0.44
N LEU A 224 15.02 11.22 0.74
CA LEU A 224 14.96 10.13 1.71
C LEU A 224 14.07 8.99 1.22
N PHE A 225 13.00 9.27 0.47
CA PHE A 225 12.14 8.24 -0.08
C PHE A 225 12.92 7.28 -0.98
N TYR A 226 13.74 7.84 -1.89
CA TYR A 226 14.59 7.01 -2.75
C TYR A 226 15.58 6.17 -1.93
N ARG A 227 16.22 6.76 -0.91
CA ARG A 227 17.17 6.02 -0.05
C ARG A 227 16.51 4.86 0.68
N LEU A 228 15.30 5.07 1.20
CA LEU A 228 14.51 4.00 1.83
C LEU A 228 14.13 2.91 0.82
N TRP A 229 13.73 3.32 -0.38
CA TRP A 229 13.42 2.40 -1.47
C TRP A 229 14.65 1.59 -1.90
N ALA A 230 15.78 2.25 -2.15
CA ALA A 230 17.02 1.60 -2.56
C ALA A 230 17.51 0.57 -1.53
N GLY A 231 17.42 0.89 -0.23
CA GLY A 231 17.70 -0.07 0.83
C GLY A 231 16.69 -1.22 0.89
N ALA A 232 15.42 -0.94 0.63
CA ALA A 232 14.36 -1.96 0.66
C ALA A 232 14.45 -2.97 -0.50
N ILE A 233 14.95 -2.57 -1.67
CA ILE A 233 15.20 -3.47 -2.80
C ILE A 233 16.54 -4.20 -2.71
N ASN A 234 17.46 -3.73 -1.87
CA ASN A 234 18.73 -4.40 -1.64
C ASN A 234 18.51 -5.62 -0.71
N LYS A 235 18.53 -6.82 -1.28
CA LYS A 235 18.27 -8.09 -0.61
C LYS A 235 19.56 -8.83 -0.25
N THR A 236 20.66 -8.12 -0.09
CA THR A 236 21.94 -8.71 0.32
C THR A 236 22.28 -8.35 1.76
N ASP A 237 23.03 -9.25 2.42
CA ASP A 237 23.62 -8.99 3.75
C ASP A 237 24.88 -8.11 3.65
N ASP A 238 25.54 -7.85 4.79
CA ASP A 238 26.77 -7.07 4.88
C ASP A 238 27.96 -7.71 4.12
N ASN A 239 27.87 -8.98 3.75
CA ASN A 239 28.86 -9.72 2.96
C ASN A 239 28.50 -9.75 1.48
N ASN A 240 27.47 -9.04 1.06
CA ASN A 240 26.92 -9.02 -0.30
C ASN A 240 26.36 -10.36 -0.78
N LEU A 241 25.89 -11.20 0.17
CA LEU A 241 25.20 -12.47 -0.09
C LEU A 241 23.69 -12.23 -0.09
N ASP A 242 22.96 -12.93 -0.96
CA ASP A 242 21.49 -12.85 -1.03
C ASP A 242 20.87 -13.26 0.32
N LEU A 243 19.93 -12.44 0.79
CA LEU A 243 19.14 -12.75 1.98
C LEU A 243 18.25 -14.00 1.70
N PRO A 244 18.09 -14.90 2.67
CA PRO A 244 17.26 -16.08 2.49
C PRO A 244 15.81 -15.70 2.24
N LYS A 245 15.12 -16.45 1.37
CA LYS A 245 13.70 -16.31 1.11
C LYS A 245 12.93 -17.36 1.88
N ASP A 246 11.86 -16.92 2.53
CA ASP A 246 10.85 -17.84 3.06
C ASP A 246 9.79 -18.13 1.99
N TYR A 247 9.03 -19.18 2.20
CA TYR A 247 7.96 -19.61 1.33
C TYR A 247 6.65 -19.71 2.12
N ALA A 248 5.56 -19.31 1.49
CA ALA A 248 4.22 -19.51 2.00
C ALA A 248 3.37 -20.27 0.97
N LEU A 249 2.12 -20.53 1.28
CA LEU A 249 1.19 -21.17 0.37
C LEU A 249 0.34 -20.14 -0.34
N SER A 250 0.28 -20.21 -1.67
CA SER A 250 -0.75 -19.55 -2.45
C SER A 250 -1.89 -20.51 -2.76
N LYS A 251 -3.13 -20.03 -2.74
CA LYS A 251 -4.32 -20.73 -3.20
C LYS A 251 -4.91 -20.01 -4.39
N ASP A 252 -5.07 -20.71 -5.51
CA ASP A 252 -5.56 -20.12 -6.76
C ASP A 252 -4.74 -18.87 -7.19
N GLY A 253 -3.42 -18.89 -6.93
CA GLY A 253 -2.50 -17.80 -7.26
C GLY A 253 -2.52 -16.61 -6.29
N VAL A 254 -3.32 -16.67 -5.22
CA VAL A 254 -3.37 -15.64 -4.17
C VAL A 254 -2.71 -16.18 -2.92
N LEU A 255 -1.88 -15.38 -2.27
CA LEU A 255 -1.28 -15.76 -0.98
C LEU A 255 -2.40 -16.10 0.00
N TYR A 256 -2.39 -17.34 0.49
CA TYR A 256 -3.46 -17.90 1.29
C TYR A 256 -3.12 -18.02 2.76
N ASP A 257 -1.91 -18.47 3.07
CA ASP A 257 -1.51 -18.84 4.42
C ASP A 257 -0.09 -18.37 4.70
N ASP A 258 0.03 -17.36 5.54
CA ASP A 258 1.27 -16.85 6.11
C ASP A 258 1.61 -17.50 7.47
N GLN A 259 0.74 -18.37 8.00
CA GLN A 259 0.97 -19.08 9.27
C GLN A 259 1.99 -20.19 9.13
N ASN A 260 2.04 -20.79 7.93
CA ASN A 260 3.00 -21.83 7.58
C ASN A 260 4.07 -21.22 6.70
N LEU A 261 5.04 -20.51 7.32
CA LEU A 261 6.25 -20.11 6.63
C LEU A 261 7.22 -21.26 6.59
N PHE A 262 7.74 -21.53 5.42
CA PHE A 262 8.71 -22.59 5.15
C PHE A 262 10.03 -21.94 4.75
N HIS A 263 11.15 -22.42 5.30
CA HIS A 263 12.46 -21.87 4.98
C HIS A 263 12.99 -22.36 3.62
N THR A 264 12.37 -23.41 3.05
CA THR A 264 12.71 -23.90 1.71
C THR A 264 11.45 -24.14 0.89
N LYS A 265 11.60 -24.09 -0.43
CA LYS A 265 10.51 -24.42 -1.36
C LYS A 265 10.09 -25.87 -1.24
N GLU A 266 11.06 -26.74 -1.00
CA GLU A 266 10.89 -28.19 -0.83
C GLU A 266 10.01 -28.50 0.37
N ASP A 267 10.18 -27.81 1.49
CA ASP A 267 9.34 -27.96 2.69
C ASP A 267 7.89 -27.53 2.41
N ALA A 268 7.70 -26.42 1.69
CA ALA A 268 6.37 -25.95 1.30
C ALA A 268 5.67 -26.97 0.35
N VAL A 269 6.41 -27.55 -0.61
CA VAL A 269 5.90 -28.61 -1.48
C VAL A 269 5.56 -29.86 -0.68
N ALA A 270 6.44 -30.30 0.22
CA ALA A 270 6.19 -31.45 1.08
C ALA A 270 4.94 -31.27 1.95
N PHE A 271 4.69 -30.08 2.45
CA PHE A 271 3.46 -29.78 3.17
C PHE A 271 2.22 -29.89 2.28
N ILE A 272 2.26 -29.34 1.04
CA ILE A 272 1.15 -29.46 0.08
C ILE A 272 0.81 -30.93 -0.18
N GLU A 273 1.82 -31.80 -0.25
CA GLU A 273 1.63 -33.25 -0.45
C GLU A 273 0.91 -33.95 0.71
N THR A 274 0.86 -33.34 1.90
CA THR A 274 0.07 -33.84 3.03
C THR A 274 -1.42 -33.49 2.96
N LEU A 275 -1.82 -32.57 2.08
CA LEU A 275 -3.19 -32.16 1.93
C LEU A 275 -4.05 -33.21 1.21
N PRO A 276 -5.39 -33.18 1.35
CA PRO A 276 -6.30 -34.01 0.54
C PRO A 276 -6.11 -33.78 -0.97
N GLU A 277 -6.28 -34.81 -1.78
CA GLU A 277 -6.03 -34.77 -3.24
C GLU A 277 -6.83 -33.70 -4.00
N ASP A 278 -8.04 -33.40 -3.55
CA ASP A 278 -8.88 -32.34 -4.11
C ASP A 278 -8.44 -30.92 -3.73
N GLU A 279 -7.64 -30.79 -2.67
CA GLU A 279 -7.06 -29.52 -2.22
C GLU A 279 -5.68 -29.26 -2.82
N LYS A 280 -4.82 -30.27 -2.96
CA LYS A 280 -3.43 -30.14 -3.45
C LYS A 280 -3.31 -29.24 -4.68
N LYS A 281 -4.22 -29.44 -5.66
CA LYS A 281 -4.20 -28.70 -6.95
C LYS A 281 -4.49 -27.22 -6.83
N LYS A 282 -5.01 -26.78 -5.69
CA LYS A 282 -5.36 -25.38 -5.43
C LYS A 282 -4.20 -24.61 -4.81
N TYR A 283 -3.20 -25.31 -4.27
CA TYR A 283 -2.09 -24.70 -3.56
C TYR A 283 -0.79 -24.78 -4.36
N ALA A 284 0.01 -23.72 -4.24
CA ALA A 284 1.37 -23.69 -4.77
C ALA A 284 2.29 -22.94 -3.77
N PRO A 285 3.58 -23.28 -3.68
CA PRO A 285 4.51 -22.51 -2.90
C PRO A 285 4.76 -21.16 -3.58
N ILE A 286 4.68 -20.10 -2.81
CA ILE A 286 5.01 -18.74 -3.23
C ILE A 286 6.18 -18.22 -2.39
N ALA A 287 7.21 -17.69 -3.05
CA ALA A 287 8.34 -17.08 -2.35
C ALA A 287 7.91 -15.77 -1.69
N ILE A 288 8.28 -15.61 -0.43
CA ILE A 288 8.17 -14.36 0.31
C ILE A 288 9.52 -13.66 0.20
N GLU A 289 9.53 -12.53 -0.48
CA GLU A 289 10.75 -11.72 -0.56
C GLU A 289 11.10 -11.19 0.83
N PRO A 290 12.37 -11.32 1.27
CA PRO A 290 12.79 -10.80 2.56
C PRO A 290 12.69 -9.27 2.59
N GLU A 291 12.66 -8.70 3.78
CA GLU A 291 12.88 -7.26 3.95
C GLU A 291 14.27 -6.90 3.39
N GLY A 292 14.42 -5.65 2.92
CA GLY A 292 15.72 -5.16 2.49
C GLY A 292 16.68 -4.98 3.66
N ASN A 293 17.93 -4.69 3.37
CA ASN A 293 18.97 -4.48 4.38
C ASN A 293 18.68 -3.31 5.34
N ASN A 294 17.69 -2.47 5.04
CA ASN A 294 17.21 -1.40 5.91
C ASN A 294 15.94 -1.77 6.71
N GLY A 295 15.50 -3.03 6.70
CA GLY A 295 14.33 -3.52 7.42
C GLY A 295 12.99 -3.10 6.82
N PHE A 296 12.94 -2.72 5.54
CA PHE A 296 11.70 -2.43 4.83
C PHE A 296 11.37 -3.54 3.84
N ALA A 297 10.12 -3.98 3.83
CA ALA A 297 9.55 -4.66 2.68
C ALA A 297 9.22 -3.64 1.59
N SER A 298 9.34 -4.04 0.33
CA SER A 298 9.15 -3.15 -0.82
C SER A 298 8.14 -3.68 -1.80
N ILE A 299 7.40 -2.78 -2.42
CA ILE A 299 6.53 -3.10 -3.56
C ILE A 299 6.69 -2.06 -4.67
N PHE A 300 6.77 -2.55 -5.89
CA PHE A 300 6.83 -1.76 -7.11
C PHE A 300 5.63 -2.05 -8.01
N ALA A 301 4.96 -0.98 -8.47
CA ALA A 301 3.95 -1.11 -9.52
C ALA A 301 3.96 0.10 -10.44
N ASP A 302 4.24 -0.13 -11.70
CA ASP A 302 4.08 0.83 -12.78
C ASP A 302 2.72 0.64 -13.49
N TRP A 303 2.43 1.46 -14.49
CA TRP A 303 1.18 1.43 -15.22
C TRP A 303 0.86 0.07 -15.87
N THR A 304 1.86 -0.77 -16.18
CA THR A 304 1.66 -2.08 -16.82
C THR A 304 0.97 -3.09 -15.91
N LYS A 305 1.04 -2.87 -14.59
CA LYS A 305 0.34 -3.68 -13.59
C LYS A 305 -1.16 -3.38 -13.49
N ASP A 306 -1.64 -2.32 -14.17
CA ASP A 306 -3.04 -1.94 -14.18
C ASP A 306 -3.73 -2.41 -15.47
N PRO A 307 -4.62 -3.42 -15.40
CA PRO A 307 -5.28 -3.95 -16.59
C PRO A 307 -6.19 -2.95 -17.32
N GLU A 308 -6.57 -1.85 -16.67
CA GLU A 308 -7.34 -0.78 -17.30
C GLU A 308 -6.47 0.18 -18.13
N LYS A 309 -5.13 0.12 -17.97
CA LYS A 309 -4.16 0.96 -18.67
C LYS A 309 -3.56 0.21 -19.86
N THR A 310 -4.13 0.40 -21.04
CA THR A 310 -3.70 -0.26 -22.27
C THR A 310 -2.59 0.53 -23.00
N ILE A 311 -2.06 -0.03 -24.08
CA ILE A 311 -1.11 0.67 -24.96
C ILE A 311 -1.76 1.92 -25.58
N GLU A 312 -3.06 1.88 -25.92
CA GLU A 312 -3.80 3.02 -26.41
C GLU A 312 -3.92 4.11 -25.34
N TRP A 313 -4.16 3.71 -24.07
CA TRP A 313 -4.14 4.63 -22.95
C TRP A 313 -2.76 5.30 -22.82
N LYS A 314 -1.66 4.52 -22.86
CA LYS A 314 -0.28 5.04 -22.83
C LYS A 314 -0.06 6.06 -23.96
N SER A 315 -0.45 5.73 -25.17
CA SER A 315 -0.26 6.62 -26.34
C SER A 315 -1.00 7.95 -26.19
N LYS A 316 -2.22 7.93 -25.63
CA LYS A 316 -2.99 9.15 -25.34
C LYS A 316 -2.34 9.97 -24.23
N GLU A 317 -1.89 9.32 -23.16
CA GLU A 317 -1.31 10.02 -22.03
C GLU A 317 0.07 10.63 -22.38
N LEU A 318 0.90 9.93 -23.15
CA LEU A 318 2.14 10.46 -23.70
C LEU A 318 1.93 11.73 -24.54
N LYS A 319 0.90 11.75 -25.40
CA LYS A 319 0.55 12.94 -26.19
C LYS A 319 0.07 14.11 -25.33
N ARG A 320 -0.60 13.82 -24.19
CA ARG A 320 -1.17 14.82 -23.31
C ARG A 320 -0.13 15.43 -22.38
N SER A 321 0.73 14.63 -21.79
CA SER A 321 1.61 15.01 -20.69
C SER A 321 3.10 15.04 -21.02
N GLY A 322 3.49 14.48 -22.17
CA GLY A 322 4.90 14.37 -22.58
C GLY A 322 5.61 13.15 -21.98
N ALA A 323 6.70 12.76 -22.63
CA ALA A 323 7.40 11.52 -22.30
C ALA A 323 8.10 11.55 -20.93
N GLU A 324 8.73 12.66 -20.58
CA GLU A 324 9.42 12.80 -19.27
C GLU A 324 8.44 12.70 -18.09
N PHE A 325 7.31 13.43 -18.18
CA PHE A 325 6.26 13.35 -17.18
C PHE A 325 5.69 11.93 -17.10
N PHE A 326 5.45 11.28 -18.24
CA PHE A 326 4.94 9.91 -18.27
C PHE A 326 5.89 8.93 -17.60
N ALA A 327 7.19 9.00 -17.93
CA ALA A 327 8.22 8.14 -17.33
C ALA A 327 8.26 8.29 -15.79
N ARG A 328 8.27 9.52 -15.29
CA ARG A 328 8.29 9.77 -13.85
C ARG A 328 7.01 9.32 -13.15
N GLU A 329 5.86 9.72 -13.65
CA GLU A 329 4.59 9.57 -12.91
C GLU A 329 3.96 8.18 -13.08
N TYR A 330 4.18 7.51 -14.19
CA TYR A 330 3.52 6.25 -14.52
C TYR A 330 4.48 5.06 -14.64
N GLU A 331 5.70 5.25 -15.11
CA GLU A 331 6.74 4.22 -15.18
C GLU A 331 7.65 4.22 -13.94
N CYS A 332 7.49 5.20 -13.06
CA CYS A 332 8.30 5.37 -11.86
C CYS A 332 9.80 5.48 -12.15
N LEU A 333 10.16 6.08 -13.28
CA LEU A 333 11.53 6.33 -13.71
C LEU A 333 11.92 7.78 -13.43
N SER A 334 13.18 8.03 -13.08
CA SER A 334 13.75 9.37 -12.97
C SER A 334 14.53 9.73 -14.24
N GLY A 335 14.85 11.02 -14.41
CA GLY A 335 15.75 11.46 -15.48
C GLY A 335 17.17 10.88 -15.34
N GLU A 336 17.55 10.47 -14.12
CA GLU A 336 18.83 9.85 -13.81
C GLU A 336 18.86 8.34 -14.07
N THR A 337 17.69 7.70 -14.28
CA THR A 337 17.59 6.27 -14.58
C THR A 337 18.39 5.94 -15.83
N VAL A 338 19.34 5.02 -15.72
CA VAL A 338 20.13 4.54 -16.85
C VAL A 338 19.32 3.52 -17.63
N VAL A 339 19.21 3.74 -18.92
CA VAL A 339 18.53 2.85 -19.86
C VAL A 339 19.48 2.44 -20.98
N SER A 340 19.44 1.17 -21.35
CA SER A 340 20.19 0.67 -22.50
C SER A 340 19.37 0.95 -23.76
N VAL A 341 19.92 1.69 -24.67
CA VAL A 341 19.29 2.10 -25.92
C VAL A 341 20.10 1.65 -27.12
N MET A 342 19.41 1.33 -28.22
CA MET A 342 20.04 1.03 -29.49
C MET A 342 20.13 2.33 -30.31
N ILE A 343 21.35 2.83 -30.54
CA ILE A 343 21.62 4.00 -31.37
C ILE A 343 22.52 3.55 -32.51
N ASP A 344 22.10 3.75 -33.75
CA ASP A 344 22.85 3.37 -34.97
C ASP A 344 23.36 1.92 -34.93
N GLY A 345 22.52 1.00 -34.43
CA GLY A 345 22.84 -0.44 -34.33
C GLY A 345 23.82 -0.81 -33.21
N LYS A 346 24.17 0.12 -32.34
CA LYS A 346 25.03 -0.13 -31.17
C LYS A 346 24.24 0.09 -29.88
N CYS A 347 24.40 -0.83 -28.92
CA CYS A 347 23.84 -0.67 -27.59
C CYS A 347 24.69 0.34 -26.80
N ALA A 348 24.05 1.32 -26.20
CA ALA A 348 24.66 2.32 -25.33
C ALA A 348 23.81 2.58 -24.12
N ASP A 349 24.43 2.67 -22.96
CA ASP A 349 23.76 3.06 -21.72
C ASP A 349 23.79 4.59 -21.60
N MET A 350 22.63 5.19 -21.33
CA MET A 350 22.53 6.62 -21.06
C MET A 350 21.40 6.93 -20.09
N LYS A 351 21.51 8.09 -19.46
CA LYS A 351 20.45 8.59 -18.59
C LYS A 351 19.18 8.88 -19.40
N LEU A 352 18.05 8.56 -18.85
CA LEU A 352 16.74 8.75 -19.49
C LEU A 352 16.49 10.23 -19.84
N GLY A 353 16.90 11.15 -18.96
CA GLY A 353 16.83 12.60 -19.22
C GLY A 353 17.67 13.06 -20.41
N ASP A 354 18.89 12.50 -20.57
CA ASP A 354 19.76 12.78 -21.71
C ASP A 354 19.19 12.21 -23.01
N LEU A 355 18.58 11.02 -22.94
CA LEU A 355 17.88 10.41 -24.07
C LEU A 355 16.75 11.31 -24.55
N TYR A 356 15.90 11.81 -23.63
CA TYR A 356 14.80 12.70 -23.99
C TYR A 356 15.28 14.01 -24.59
N THR A 357 16.36 14.58 -24.07
CA THR A 357 16.99 15.80 -24.63
C THR A 357 17.46 15.58 -26.06
N LYS A 358 18.14 14.46 -26.33
CA LYS A 358 18.59 14.11 -27.70
C LYS A 358 17.43 13.88 -28.66
N LEU A 359 16.39 13.18 -28.24
CA LEU A 359 15.22 12.91 -29.09
C LEU A 359 14.42 14.19 -29.39
N SER A 360 14.35 15.13 -28.44
CA SER A 360 13.67 16.41 -28.64
C SER A 360 14.41 17.31 -29.63
N GLN A 361 15.74 17.29 -29.62
CA GLN A 361 16.59 18.07 -30.55
C GLN A 361 16.54 17.52 -32.00
N ASN A 362 16.31 16.21 -32.17
CA ASN A 362 16.22 15.60 -33.50
C ASN A 362 14.83 15.74 -34.15
N ASN A 363 13.83 16.21 -33.41
CA ASN A 363 12.46 16.46 -33.91
C ASN A 363 12.13 17.95 -34.14
N SER A 364 13.10 18.83 -33.97
CA SER A 364 13.06 20.27 -34.31
C SER A 364 13.87 20.55 -35.56
#